data_37fb8cf12e0ac3716209caf79e4cb7e1
#
_entry.id   37fb8cf12e0ac3716209caf79e4cb7e1
#
_cell.length_a   1.000
_cell.length_b   1.000
_cell.length_c   1.000
_cell.angle_alpha   90.00
_cell.angle_beta   90.00
_cell.angle_gamma   90.00
#
_symmetry.space_group_name_H-M   'P 1'
#
loop_
_entity.id
_entity.type
_entity.pdbx_description
1 polymer ?
#
loop_
_entity_poly.entity_id
_entity_poly.type
_entity_poly.pdbx_seq_one_letter_code
_entity_poly.pdbx_strand_id
1 'polypeptide(L)' 'MKYIPPTKLKVMMLAFLGTGIWGIVIGFVLEFFFAVILGVINLILGGFVGYLYLNPKPNKEKK' A
#
# COMPACT_ATOMS: atom_id res chain seq x y z
N MET A 1 -12.22 10.78 -15.14
CA MET A 1 -11.36 10.19 -14.14
C MET A 1 -10.48 11.23 -13.47
N LYS A 2 -10.44 11.17 -12.19
CA LYS A 2 -9.67 12.15 -11.47
C LYS A 2 -8.20 11.84 -11.44
N TYR A 3 -7.41 12.84 -11.61
CA TYR A 3 -5.98 12.70 -11.48
C TYR A 3 -5.60 12.68 -10.00
N ILE A 4 -4.85 11.68 -9.60
CA ILE A 4 -4.39 11.58 -8.22
C ILE A 4 -3.00 12.19 -8.14
N PRO A 5 -2.83 13.26 -7.38
CA PRO A 5 -1.52 13.90 -7.28
C PRO A 5 -0.50 12.97 -6.62
N PRO A 6 0.77 13.09 -7.01
CA PRO A 6 1.82 12.23 -6.44
C PRO A 6 1.90 12.33 -4.93
N THR A 7 1.59 13.48 -4.37
CA THR A 7 1.62 13.66 -2.94
C THR A 7 0.64 12.73 -2.25
N LYS A 8 -0.56 12.61 -2.81
CA LYS A 8 -1.56 11.72 -2.23
C LYS A 8 -1.17 10.27 -2.36
N LEU A 9 -0.62 9.90 -3.52
CA LEU A 9 -0.17 8.53 -3.71
C LEU A 9 0.93 8.19 -2.71
N LYS A 10 1.83 9.12 -2.47
CA LYS A 10 2.91 8.88 -1.53
C LYS A 10 2.36 8.67 -0.13
N VAL A 11 1.42 9.49 0.30
CA VAL A 11 0.84 9.35 1.63
C VAL A 11 0.11 8.03 1.76
N MET A 12 -0.66 7.66 0.74
CA MET A 12 -1.39 6.40 0.77
C MET A 12 -0.42 5.22 0.84
N MET A 13 0.65 5.27 0.05
CA MET A 13 1.62 4.19 0.05
C MET A 13 2.25 4.04 1.44
N LEU A 14 2.65 5.16 2.04
CA LEU A 14 3.26 5.11 3.36
C LEU A 14 2.28 4.60 4.40
N ALA A 15 1.03 5.03 4.32
CA ALA A 15 0.02 4.59 5.26
C ALA A 15 -0.20 3.08 5.15
N PHE A 16 -0.35 2.58 3.93
CA PHE A 16 -0.58 1.15 3.74
C PHE A 16 0.62 0.33 4.17
N LEU A 17 1.82 0.76 3.80
CA LEU A 17 3.01 0.01 4.18
C LEU A 17 3.22 0.03 5.68
N GLY A 18 3.05 1.19 6.30
CA GLY A 18 3.21 1.30 7.75
C GLY A 18 2.21 0.44 8.48
N THR A 19 0.95 0.50 8.07
CA THR A 19 -0.09 -0.30 8.71
C THR A 19 0.18 -1.79 8.50
N GLY A 20 0.62 -2.16 7.31
CA GLY A 20 0.91 -3.56 7.03
C GLY A 20 2.04 -4.09 7.90
N ILE A 21 3.12 -3.33 8.00
CA ILE A 21 4.26 -3.75 8.81
C ILE A 21 3.84 -3.84 10.28
N TRP A 22 3.11 -2.83 10.76
CA TRP A 22 2.64 -2.84 12.15
C TRP A 22 1.75 -4.04 12.41
N GLY A 23 0.84 -4.32 11.48
CA GLY A 23 -0.06 -5.44 11.64
C GLY A 23 0.70 -6.77 11.76
N ILE A 24 1.72 -6.95 10.93
CA ILE A 24 2.50 -8.18 10.97
C ILE A 24 3.27 -8.26 12.28
N VAL A 25 3.91 -7.16 12.69
CA VAL A 25 4.69 -7.16 13.92
C VAL A 25 3.79 -7.48 15.11
N ILE A 26 2.66 -6.78 15.21
CA ILE A 26 1.74 -7.00 16.32
C ILE A 26 1.17 -8.41 16.27
N GLY A 27 0.87 -8.89 15.06
CA GLY A 27 0.37 -10.25 14.93
C GLY A 27 1.34 -11.29 15.42
N PHE A 28 2.62 -11.09 15.13
CA PHE A 28 3.65 -12.00 15.61
C PHE A 28 3.80 -11.93 17.14
N VAL A 29 3.82 -10.70 17.66
CA VAL A 29 4.03 -10.51 19.08
C VAL A 29 2.89 -11.10 19.88
N LEU A 30 1.66 -10.91 19.43
CA LEU A 30 0.49 -11.41 20.11
C LEU A 30 0.07 -12.80 19.65
N GLU A 31 0.79 -13.37 18.68
CA GLU A 31 0.43 -14.65 18.08
C GLU A 31 -0.99 -14.61 17.55
N PHE A 32 -1.31 -13.53 16.90
CA PHE A 32 -2.63 -13.29 16.35
C PHE A 32 -2.58 -13.46 14.84
N PHE A 33 -2.90 -14.64 14.37
CA PHE A 33 -2.80 -14.94 12.94
C PHE A 33 -3.63 -14.00 12.09
N PHE A 34 -4.80 -13.64 12.59
CA PHE A 34 -5.68 -12.75 11.86
C PHE A 34 -4.99 -11.44 11.55
N ALA A 35 -4.28 -10.89 12.54
CA ALA A 35 -3.58 -9.63 12.34
C ALA A 35 -2.47 -9.79 11.31
N VAL A 36 -1.79 -10.94 11.32
CA VAL A 36 -0.74 -11.19 10.34
C VAL A 36 -1.31 -11.22 8.93
N ILE A 37 -2.45 -11.89 8.77
CA ILE A 37 -3.08 -11.97 7.46
C ILE A 37 -3.50 -10.58 6.97
N LEU A 38 -4.09 -9.79 7.86
CA LEU A 38 -4.47 -8.43 7.51
C LEU A 38 -3.26 -7.59 7.15
N GLY A 39 -2.17 -7.77 7.87
CA GLY A 39 -0.94 -7.05 7.57
C GLY A 39 -0.41 -7.40 6.20
N VAL A 40 -0.45 -8.69 5.84
CA VAL A 40 0.00 -9.12 4.53
C VAL A 40 -0.86 -8.51 3.43
N ILE A 41 -2.18 -8.52 3.64
CA ILE A 41 -3.09 -7.93 2.66
C ILE A 41 -2.79 -6.44 2.51
N ASN A 42 -2.57 -5.76 3.62
CA ASN A 42 -2.23 -4.34 3.58
C ASN A 42 -0.92 -4.10 2.83
N LEU A 43 0.06 -4.98 3.02
CA LEU A 43 1.32 -4.82 2.31
C LEU A 43 1.13 -5.01 0.81
N ILE A 44 0.29 -5.95 0.42
CA ILE A 44 0.02 -6.17 -1.00
C ILE A 44 -0.63 -4.91 -1.59
N LEU A 45 -1.61 -4.36 -0.88
CA LEU A 45 -2.28 -3.16 -1.35
C LEU A 45 -1.30 -1.98 -1.39
N GLY A 46 -0.47 -1.86 -0.36
CA GLY A 46 0.53 -0.80 -0.34
C GLY A 46 1.53 -0.95 -1.46
N GLY A 47 1.93 -2.18 -1.76
CA GLY A 47 2.83 -2.43 -2.86
C GLY A 47 2.21 -2.06 -4.18
N PHE A 48 0.92 -2.34 -4.34
CA PHE A 48 0.20 -1.99 -5.55
C PHE A 48 0.17 -0.47 -5.73
N VAL A 49 -0.17 0.25 -4.66
CA VAL A 49 -0.20 1.70 -4.71
C VAL A 49 1.20 2.24 -4.97
N GLY A 50 2.22 1.64 -4.34
CA GLY A 50 3.59 2.04 -4.56
C GLY A 50 4.02 1.84 -5.99
N TYR A 51 3.57 0.74 -6.59
CA TYR A 51 3.87 0.49 -7.99
C TYR A 51 3.30 1.60 -8.87
N LEU A 52 2.07 2.01 -8.60
CA LEU A 52 1.46 3.09 -9.35
C LEU A 52 2.20 4.41 -9.13
N TYR A 53 2.69 4.61 -7.94
CA TYR A 53 3.43 5.82 -7.63
C TYR A 53 4.76 5.87 -8.37
N LEU A 54 5.46 4.73 -8.42
CA LEU A 54 6.76 4.67 -9.05
C LEU A 54 6.65 4.61 -10.57
N ASN A 55 5.55 4.07 -11.09
CA ASN A 55 5.33 3.96 -12.52
C ASN A 55 4.03 4.66 -12.90
N PRO A 56 4.02 5.98 -12.86
CA PRO A 56 2.81 6.73 -13.23
C PRO A 56 2.57 6.59 -14.72
N LYS A 57 1.80 5.61 -15.14
CA LYS A 57 1.51 5.41 -16.54
C LYS A 57 0.60 6.48 -17.02
N PRO A 58 1.01 7.22 -17.92
CA PRO A 58 0.10 8.19 -18.51
C PRO A 58 -0.85 7.50 -19.42
N ASN A 59 -1.20 6.97 -19.65
CA ASN A 59 -1.77 6.29 -20.42
C ASN A 59 -2.23 6.56 -21.40
N LYS A 60 -2.04 6.57 -21.56
CA LYS A 60 -2.11 6.65 -22.14
C LYS A 60 -2.10 6.98 -22.89
N GLU A 61 -2.14 7.33 -23.05
CA GLU A 61 -2.13 7.69 -23.61
C GLU A 61 -1.84 7.93 -24.39
N LYS A 62 -1.75 8.12 -24.86
CA LYS A 62 -1.45 8.38 -25.54
C LYS A 62 -1.45 8.30 -26.26
N LYS A 63 -1.75 8.35 -26.56
CA LYS A 63 -1.84 8.30 -27.23
C LYS A 63 -2.01 8.44 -27.67
#